data_1352b1543857384ed3eb8f124c6974c4
#
_entry.id   1352b1543857384ed3eb8f124c6974c4
#
_cell.length_a   1.000
_cell.length_b   1.000
_cell.length_c   1.000
_cell.angle_alpha   90.00
_cell.angle_beta   90.00
_cell.angle_gamma   90.00
#
_symmetry.space_group_name_H-M   'P 1'
#
loop_
_entity.id
_entity.type
_entity.pdbx_description
1 polymer ?
#
loop_
_entity_poly.entity_id
_entity_poly.type
_entity_poly.pdbx_seq_one_letter_code
_entity_poly.pdbx_strand_id
1 'polypeptide(L)'
;MIEIIDFFSDVPLSFRSSILIGGIVFFWILEGVIPLYSFNYKKTSHALTNLFFTICTAIIGFGLAFLLLKSTDFVSQNKIGLIYFYEIPLFIQVLMSLLILDFGAYLVHYIEHKVPWMWKFHLVHHSDMNVDVTTGLRHHPGEIIFRITFTISVSYTHLRAHETR
;
A
#
# COMPACT_ATOMS: atom_id res chain seq x y z
N MET A 1 6.67 20.85 12.98
CA MET A 1 6.80 19.49 12.34
C MET A 1 6.32 18.38 13.28
N ILE A 2 6.70 18.38 14.55
CA ILE A 2 6.16 17.44 15.56
C ILE A 2 4.65 17.58 15.64
N GLU A 3 4.10 18.80 15.74
CA GLU A 3 2.64 19.06 15.73
C GLU A 3 1.90 18.49 14.52
N ILE A 4 2.53 18.46 13.33
CA ILE A 4 1.94 17.86 12.13
C ILE A 4 1.88 16.32 12.27
N ILE A 5 2.94 15.72 12.80
CA ILE A 5 2.98 14.26 13.01
C ILE A 5 1.95 13.88 14.07
N ASP A 6 1.89 14.62 15.17
CA ASP A 6 0.91 14.40 16.24
C ASP A 6 -0.52 14.55 15.71
N PHE A 7 -0.79 15.61 14.90
CA PHE A 7 -2.08 15.78 14.24
C PHE A 7 -2.47 14.55 13.40
N PHE A 8 -1.55 14.05 12.55
CA PHE A 8 -1.86 12.88 11.73
C PHE A 8 -1.93 11.57 12.52
N SER A 9 -1.22 11.43 13.63
CA SER A 9 -1.34 10.25 14.50
C SER A 9 -2.67 10.20 15.25
N ASP A 10 -3.21 11.36 15.60
CA ASP A 10 -4.48 11.48 16.33
C ASP A 10 -5.72 11.36 15.44
N VAL A 11 -5.54 11.37 14.09
CA VAL A 11 -6.67 11.21 13.15
C VAL A 11 -7.30 9.82 13.33
N PRO A 12 -8.60 9.73 13.69
CA PRO A 12 -9.28 8.45 13.89
C PRO A 12 -9.23 7.55 12.65
N LEU A 13 -9.09 6.24 12.85
CA LEU A 13 -9.08 5.27 11.76
C LEU A 13 -10.34 5.37 10.89
N SER A 14 -11.50 5.62 11.51
CA SER A 14 -12.76 5.83 10.80
C SER A 14 -12.70 7.00 9.83
N PHE A 15 -12.07 8.11 10.22
CA PHE A 15 -11.93 9.28 9.34
C PHE A 15 -10.99 8.99 8.17
N ARG A 16 -9.84 8.33 8.41
CA ARG A 16 -8.91 7.91 7.35
C ARG A 16 -9.59 6.96 6.35
N SER A 17 -10.31 5.96 6.86
CA SER A 17 -11.06 5.01 6.02
C SER A 17 -12.16 5.70 5.24
N SER A 18 -12.85 6.68 5.82
CA SER A 18 -13.91 7.45 5.14
C SER A 18 -13.36 8.28 3.98
N ILE A 19 -12.17 8.87 4.13
CA ILE A 19 -11.51 9.62 3.03
C ILE A 19 -11.16 8.67 1.89
N LEU A 20 -10.56 7.51 2.19
CA LEU A 20 -10.15 6.55 1.17
C LEU A 20 -11.36 5.96 0.44
N ILE A 21 -12.33 5.43 1.18
CA ILE A 21 -13.54 4.81 0.60
C ILE A 21 -14.36 5.88 -0.11
N GLY A 22 -14.56 7.05 0.51
CA GLY A 22 -15.30 8.15 -0.09
C GLY A 22 -14.65 8.67 -1.37
N GLY A 23 -13.32 8.74 -1.41
CA GLY A 23 -12.56 9.11 -2.61
C GLY A 23 -12.78 8.11 -3.75
N ILE A 24 -12.65 6.81 -3.49
CA ILE A 24 -12.89 5.76 -4.49
C ILE A 24 -14.33 5.82 -5.00
N VAL A 25 -15.31 5.93 -4.10
CA VAL A 25 -16.74 6.01 -4.48
C VAL A 25 -17.03 7.28 -5.28
N PHE A 26 -16.47 8.42 -4.85
CA PHE A 26 -16.62 9.69 -5.57
C PHE A 26 -16.10 9.60 -7.01
N PHE A 27 -14.87 9.11 -7.21
CA PHE A 27 -14.31 8.99 -8.55
C PHE A 27 -15.02 7.92 -9.37
N TRP A 28 -15.48 6.83 -8.76
CA TRP A 28 -16.27 5.80 -9.46
C TRP A 28 -17.61 6.35 -9.99
N ILE A 29 -18.28 7.21 -9.20
CA ILE A 29 -19.49 7.91 -9.63
C ILE A 29 -19.15 8.94 -10.72
N LEU A 30 -18.09 9.73 -10.50
CA LEU A 30 -17.66 10.75 -11.45
C LEU A 30 -17.38 10.19 -12.84
N GLU A 31 -16.65 9.07 -12.91
CA GLU A 31 -16.40 8.33 -14.16
C GLU A 31 -17.70 7.83 -14.81
N GLY A 32 -18.73 7.51 -14.02
CA GLY A 32 -20.04 7.11 -14.54
C GLY A 32 -20.84 8.27 -15.12
N VAL A 33 -20.66 9.48 -14.55
CA VAL A 33 -21.39 10.71 -14.97
C VAL A 33 -20.66 11.41 -16.11
N ILE A 34 -19.33 11.44 -16.09
CA ILE A 34 -18.48 12.12 -17.08
C ILE A 34 -17.47 11.09 -17.64
N PRO A 35 -17.94 10.12 -18.44
CA PRO A 35 -17.05 9.10 -18.95
C PRO A 35 -16.12 9.67 -20.02
N LEU A 36 -14.80 9.43 -19.88
CA LEU A 36 -13.80 9.73 -20.92
C LEU A 36 -13.93 8.79 -22.12
N TYR A 37 -14.41 7.56 -21.87
CA TYR A 37 -14.64 6.52 -22.88
C TYR A 37 -16.02 5.89 -22.64
N SER A 38 -16.66 5.37 -23.68
CA SER A 38 -17.91 4.64 -23.56
C SER A 38 -17.72 3.33 -22.79
N PHE A 39 -18.47 3.13 -21.72
CA PHE A 39 -18.46 1.87 -20.98
C PHE A 39 -19.32 0.82 -21.69
N ASN A 40 -18.70 -0.13 -22.38
CA ASN A 40 -19.37 -1.25 -23.02
C ASN A 40 -19.50 -2.49 -22.10
N TYR A 41 -19.53 -2.28 -20.77
CA TYR A 41 -19.58 -3.32 -19.77
C TYR A 41 -20.48 -2.95 -18.58
N LYS A 42 -20.86 -3.96 -17.79
CA LYS A 42 -21.66 -3.74 -16.57
C LYS A 42 -20.74 -3.23 -15.44
N LYS A 43 -20.64 -1.90 -15.29
CA LYS A 43 -19.73 -1.23 -14.35
C LYS A 43 -19.86 -1.75 -12.91
N THR A 44 -21.07 -2.05 -12.43
CA THR A 44 -21.29 -2.61 -11.09
C THR A 44 -20.73 -4.03 -10.94
N SER A 45 -20.92 -4.91 -11.93
CA SER A 45 -20.38 -6.28 -11.91
C SER A 45 -18.85 -6.27 -11.94
N HIS A 46 -18.27 -5.36 -12.72
CA HIS A 46 -16.82 -5.15 -12.78
C HIS A 46 -16.28 -4.68 -11.42
N ALA A 47 -16.87 -3.66 -10.82
CA ALA A 47 -16.49 -3.16 -9.50
C ALA A 47 -16.61 -4.23 -8.40
N LEU A 48 -17.65 -5.09 -8.45
CA LEU A 48 -17.80 -6.21 -7.51
C LEU A 48 -16.68 -7.25 -7.65
N THR A 49 -16.24 -7.54 -8.89
CA THR A 49 -15.10 -8.42 -9.14
C THR A 49 -13.82 -7.84 -8.53
N ASN A 50 -13.56 -6.55 -8.73
CA ASN A 50 -12.39 -5.87 -8.18
C ASN A 50 -12.45 -5.81 -6.65
N LEU A 51 -13.63 -5.55 -6.08
CA LEU A 51 -13.85 -5.58 -4.63
C LEU A 51 -13.63 -6.99 -4.03
N PHE A 52 -14.03 -8.06 -4.72
CA PHE A 52 -13.73 -9.42 -4.30
C PHE A 52 -12.21 -9.64 -4.13
N PHE A 53 -11.41 -9.26 -5.11
CA PHE A 53 -9.94 -9.34 -5.00
C PHE A 53 -9.41 -8.48 -3.86
N THR A 54 -9.96 -7.28 -3.66
CA THR A 54 -9.60 -6.39 -2.54
C THR A 54 -9.86 -7.06 -1.20
N ILE A 55 -11.02 -7.68 -1.01
CA ILE A 55 -11.37 -8.36 0.24
C ILE A 55 -10.41 -9.54 0.49
N CYS A 56 -10.15 -10.37 -0.52
CA CYS A 56 -9.21 -11.48 -0.41
C CYS A 56 -7.79 -11.00 -0.04
N THR A 57 -7.33 -9.93 -0.67
CA THR A 57 -6.03 -9.30 -0.39
C THR A 57 -5.99 -8.71 1.01
N ALA A 58 -7.07 -8.07 1.46
CA ALA A 58 -7.17 -7.49 2.79
C ALA A 58 -7.14 -8.55 3.90
N ILE A 59 -7.81 -9.70 3.71
CA ILE A 59 -7.78 -10.81 4.67
C ILE A 59 -6.35 -11.33 4.86
N ILE A 60 -5.64 -11.59 3.76
CA ILE A 60 -4.25 -12.05 3.82
C ILE A 60 -3.35 -10.96 4.39
N GLY A 61 -3.53 -9.72 3.94
CA GLY A 61 -2.78 -8.56 4.43
C GLY A 61 -2.95 -8.35 5.93
N PHE A 62 -4.15 -8.54 6.47
CA PHE A 62 -4.42 -8.45 7.91
C PHE A 62 -3.62 -9.51 8.69
N GLY A 63 -3.60 -10.76 8.20
CA GLY A 63 -2.78 -11.81 8.81
C GLY A 63 -1.28 -11.50 8.78
N LEU A 64 -0.80 -10.93 7.68
CA LEU A 64 0.61 -10.57 7.51
C LEU A 64 0.99 -9.26 8.24
N ALA A 65 0.03 -8.39 8.53
CA ALA A 65 0.26 -7.14 9.27
C ALA A 65 0.85 -7.41 10.66
N PHE A 66 0.45 -8.52 11.30
CA PHE A 66 1.03 -8.94 12.58
C PHE A 66 2.55 -9.19 12.48
N LEU A 67 3.00 -9.81 11.39
CA LEU A 67 4.43 -10.05 11.14
C LEU A 67 5.17 -8.74 10.93
N LEU A 68 4.57 -7.81 10.18
CA LEU A 68 5.14 -6.48 9.96
C LEU A 68 5.30 -5.72 11.29
N LEU A 69 4.27 -5.69 12.13
CA LEU A 69 4.32 -5.03 13.44
C LEU A 69 5.40 -5.66 14.33
N LYS A 70 5.45 -6.99 14.43
CA LYS A 70 6.50 -7.69 15.20
C LYS A 70 7.90 -7.38 14.69
N SER A 71 8.06 -7.33 13.37
CA SER A 71 9.34 -6.96 12.75
C SER A 71 9.75 -5.54 13.10
N THR A 72 8.82 -4.58 13.01
CA THR A 72 9.07 -3.18 13.34
C THR A 72 9.40 -3.00 14.81
N ASP A 73 8.67 -3.66 15.72
CA ASP A 73 8.95 -3.65 17.15
C ASP A 73 10.34 -4.21 17.46
N PHE A 74 10.70 -5.33 16.84
CA PHE A 74 12.02 -5.96 17.01
C PHE A 74 13.16 -5.03 16.56
N VAL A 75 13.01 -4.41 15.39
CA VAL A 75 13.98 -3.45 14.83
C VAL A 75 14.14 -2.24 15.76
N SER A 76 13.02 -1.71 16.26
CA SER A 76 13.02 -0.55 17.15
C SER A 76 13.70 -0.86 18.49
N GLN A 77 13.31 -1.96 19.15
CA GLN A 77 13.85 -2.36 20.45
C GLN A 77 15.36 -2.64 20.41
N ASN A 78 15.84 -3.21 19.29
CA ASN A 78 17.25 -3.55 19.11
C ASN A 78 18.04 -2.43 18.41
N LYS A 79 17.41 -1.29 18.11
CA LYS A 79 18.03 -0.14 17.40
C LYS A 79 18.75 -0.56 16.12
N ILE A 80 18.12 -1.47 15.36
CA ILE A 80 18.65 -1.94 14.08
C ILE A 80 18.24 -0.96 12.98
N GLY A 81 19.20 -0.59 12.11
CA GLY A 81 18.95 0.26 10.93
C GLY A 81 19.92 1.43 10.84
N LEU A 82 20.17 1.88 9.61
CA LEU A 82 21.12 2.96 9.31
C LEU A 82 20.77 4.28 10.02
N ILE A 83 19.51 4.50 10.28
CA ILE A 83 19.00 5.74 10.90
C ILE A 83 19.43 5.89 12.37
N TYR A 84 19.84 4.81 13.03
CA TYR A 84 20.33 4.86 14.39
C TYR A 84 21.82 5.22 14.51
N PHE A 85 22.56 5.16 13.40
CA PHE A 85 23.98 5.47 13.38
C PHE A 85 24.28 6.95 13.17
N TYR A 86 23.28 7.73 12.70
CA TYR A 86 23.45 9.15 12.40
C TYR A 86 22.32 9.97 13.00
N GLU A 87 22.67 11.15 13.53
CA GLU A 87 21.69 12.15 13.98
C GLU A 87 21.14 12.91 12.77
N ILE A 88 20.19 12.26 12.06
CA ILE A 88 19.57 12.83 10.88
C ILE A 88 18.34 13.64 11.30
N PRO A 89 18.15 14.88 10.81
CA PRO A 89 16.93 15.65 11.07
C PRO A 89 15.68 14.90 10.66
N LEU A 90 14.62 14.95 11.48
CA LEU A 90 13.37 14.20 11.28
C LEU A 90 12.78 14.40 9.89
N PHE A 91 12.81 15.62 9.34
CA PHE A 91 12.34 15.89 7.97
C PHE A 91 13.07 15.03 6.92
N ILE A 92 14.39 14.93 7.04
CA ILE A 92 15.21 14.12 6.10
C ILE A 92 14.90 12.64 6.31
N GLN A 93 14.70 12.18 7.56
CA GLN A 93 14.31 10.80 7.83
C GLN A 93 12.99 10.44 7.15
N VAL A 94 11.97 11.30 7.27
CA VAL A 94 10.65 11.11 6.63
C VAL A 94 10.79 11.10 5.11
N LEU A 95 11.51 12.07 4.54
CA LEU A 95 11.71 12.15 3.09
C LEU A 95 12.44 10.91 2.54
N MET A 96 13.53 10.51 3.19
CA MET A 96 14.27 9.30 2.80
C MET A 96 13.41 8.04 2.90
N SER A 97 12.62 7.90 3.98
CA SER A 97 11.71 6.76 4.15
C SER A 97 10.66 6.69 3.04
N LEU A 98 10.06 7.82 2.68
CA LEU A 98 9.11 7.89 1.57
C LEU A 98 9.76 7.51 0.24
N LEU A 99 10.95 8.05 -0.07
CA LEU A 99 11.66 7.75 -1.31
C LEU A 99 12.07 6.26 -1.40
N ILE A 100 12.53 5.67 -0.29
CA ILE A 100 12.92 4.26 -0.25
C ILE A 100 11.71 3.35 -0.39
N LEU A 101 10.59 3.67 0.27
CA LEU A 101 9.35 2.89 0.14
C LEU A 101 8.77 2.97 -1.27
N ASP A 102 8.76 4.16 -1.88
CA ASP A 102 8.28 4.36 -3.25
C ASP A 102 9.18 3.65 -4.28
N PHE A 103 10.50 3.86 -4.18
CA PHE A 103 11.44 3.15 -5.03
C PHE A 103 11.33 1.63 -4.89
N GLY A 104 11.12 1.14 -3.68
CA GLY A 104 10.96 -0.27 -3.44
C GLY A 104 9.64 -0.83 -3.96
N ALA A 105 8.56 -0.09 -3.86
CA ALA A 105 7.30 -0.46 -4.48
C ALA A 105 7.45 -0.56 -6.00
N TYR A 106 8.14 0.42 -6.62
CA TYR A 106 8.50 0.37 -8.04
C TYR A 106 9.34 -0.87 -8.37
N LEU A 107 10.37 -1.15 -7.56
CA LEU A 107 11.27 -2.29 -7.81
C LEU A 107 10.52 -3.63 -7.72
N VAL A 108 9.66 -3.83 -6.73
CA VAL A 108 8.82 -5.03 -6.61
C VAL A 108 7.95 -5.17 -7.84
N HIS A 109 7.25 -4.11 -8.24
CA HIS A 109 6.41 -4.10 -9.44
C HIS A 109 7.21 -4.42 -10.72
N TYR A 110 8.40 -3.84 -10.87
CA TYR A 110 9.30 -4.16 -11.99
C TYR A 110 9.70 -5.65 -12.00
N ILE A 111 10.02 -6.22 -10.84
CA ILE A 111 10.37 -7.64 -10.70
C ILE A 111 9.16 -8.53 -11.02
N GLU A 112 7.96 -8.15 -10.58
CA GLU A 112 6.71 -8.85 -10.91
C GLU A 112 6.50 -8.96 -12.43
N HIS A 113 6.90 -7.95 -13.20
CA HIS A 113 6.88 -8.00 -14.66
C HIS A 113 7.99 -8.85 -15.29
N LYS A 114 9.13 -9.05 -14.61
CA LYS A 114 10.30 -9.75 -15.18
C LYS A 114 10.37 -11.22 -14.79
N VAL A 115 9.87 -11.57 -13.61
CA VAL A 115 9.97 -12.93 -13.08
C VAL A 115 8.71 -13.73 -13.44
N PRO A 116 8.81 -14.79 -14.27
CA PRO A 116 7.64 -15.46 -14.86
C PRO A 116 6.63 -16.03 -13.86
N TRP A 117 7.09 -16.50 -12.69
CA TRP A 117 6.17 -17.02 -11.68
C TRP A 117 5.49 -15.90 -10.89
N MET A 118 6.14 -14.75 -10.67
CA MET A 118 5.53 -13.57 -10.04
C MET A 118 4.53 -12.90 -10.99
N TRP A 119 4.86 -12.85 -12.29
CA TRP A 119 3.96 -12.36 -13.33
C TRP A 119 2.59 -13.06 -13.31
N LYS A 120 2.52 -14.36 -12.99
CA LYS A 120 1.25 -15.09 -12.91
C LYS A 120 0.29 -14.50 -11.86
N PHE A 121 0.80 -13.94 -10.78
CA PHE A 121 0.01 -13.24 -9.78
C PHE A 121 -0.35 -11.84 -10.28
N HIS A 122 0.63 -11.11 -10.77
CA HIS A 122 0.47 -9.73 -11.23
C HIS A 122 -0.41 -9.62 -12.49
N LEU A 123 -0.49 -10.66 -13.28
CA LEU A 123 -1.39 -10.75 -14.44
C LEU A 123 -2.86 -10.52 -14.06
N VAL A 124 -3.29 -10.81 -12.84
CA VAL A 124 -4.67 -10.53 -12.38
C VAL A 124 -4.98 -9.03 -12.48
N HIS A 125 -4.02 -8.17 -12.10
CA HIS A 125 -4.13 -6.72 -12.28
C HIS A 125 -4.19 -6.35 -13.77
N HIS A 126 -3.30 -6.88 -14.57
CA HIS A 126 -3.23 -6.61 -16.02
C HIS A 126 -4.30 -7.31 -16.85
N SER A 127 -5.09 -8.22 -16.29
CA SER A 127 -6.21 -8.88 -16.99
C SER A 127 -7.47 -8.03 -17.08
N ASP A 128 -7.46 -6.82 -16.51
CA ASP A 128 -8.59 -5.92 -16.60
C ASP A 128 -8.65 -5.23 -17.96
N MET A 129 -9.67 -5.59 -18.73
CA MET A 129 -9.90 -5.03 -20.07
C MET A 129 -10.69 -3.73 -20.04
N ASN A 130 -11.26 -3.36 -18.90
CA ASN A 130 -12.16 -2.22 -18.75
C ASN A 130 -11.68 -1.35 -17.57
N VAL A 131 -10.59 -0.63 -17.79
CA VAL A 131 -9.93 0.15 -16.74
C VAL A 131 -10.85 1.25 -16.21
N ASP A 132 -11.11 1.21 -14.91
CA ASP A 132 -11.78 2.26 -14.14
C ASP A 132 -11.09 2.45 -12.77
N VAL A 133 -11.60 3.35 -11.94
CA VAL A 133 -10.99 3.63 -10.62
C VAL A 133 -10.88 2.38 -9.74
N THR A 134 -11.77 1.39 -9.92
CA THR A 134 -11.74 0.15 -9.12
C THR A 134 -10.67 -0.83 -9.60
N THR A 135 -10.11 -0.66 -10.80
CA THR A 135 -9.02 -1.49 -11.35
C THR A 135 -7.78 -1.43 -10.45
N GLY A 136 -7.52 -0.28 -9.84
CA GLY A 136 -6.44 -0.13 -8.86
C GLY A 136 -6.58 -1.01 -7.62
N LEU A 137 -7.76 -1.58 -7.38
CA LEU A 137 -8.04 -2.51 -6.28
C LEU A 137 -7.90 -3.98 -6.69
N ARG A 138 -7.73 -4.26 -7.99
CA ARG A 138 -7.68 -5.62 -8.56
C ARG A 138 -6.28 -6.20 -8.47
N HIS A 139 -5.95 -6.80 -7.33
CA HIS A 139 -4.67 -7.49 -7.12
C HIS A 139 -4.89 -8.93 -6.71
N HIS A 140 -4.02 -9.83 -7.18
CA HIS A 140 -4.02 -11.20 -6.69
C HIS A 140 -3.55 -11.21 -5.21
N PRO A 141 -4.25 -11.92 -4.31
CA PRO A 141 -3.88 -11.95 -2.90
C PRO A 141 -2.43 -12.37 -2.61
N GLY A 142 -1.81 -13.13 -3.51
CA GLY A 142 -0.39 -13.50 -3.41
C GLY A 142 0.60 -12.34 -3.57
N GLU A 143 0.21 -11.24 -4.23
CA GLU A 143 1.09 -10.07 -4.39
C GLU A 143 1.38 -9.38 -3.07
N ILE A 144 0.44 -9.38 -2.13
CA ILE A 144 0.63 -8.76 -0.82
C ILE A 144 1.80 -9.39 -0.05
N ILE A 145 2.09 -10.66 -0.29
CA ILE A 145 3.21 -11.37 0.34
C ILE A 145 4.54 -10.74 -0.09
N PHE A 146 4.70 -10.47 -1.40
CA PHE A 146 5.94 -9.85 -1.92
C PHE A 146 6.11 -8.43 -1.39
N ARG A 147 5.03 -7.65 -1.41
CA ARG A 147 5.02 -6.26 -0.94
C ARG A 147 5.34 -6.17 0.56
N ILE A 148 4.73 -7.02 1.39
CA ILE A 148 5.01 -7.05 2.84
C ILE A 148 6.42 -7.55 3.12
N THR A 149 6.90 -8.59 2.41
CA THR A 149 8.28 -9.08 2.56
C THR A 149 9.29 -7.98 2.27
N PHE A 150 9.05 -7.20 1.20
CA PHE A 150 9.88 -6.04 0.89
C PHE A 150 9.79 -4.98 1.99
N THR A 151 8.59 -4.61 2.44
CA THR A 151 8.39 -3.61 3.50
C THR A 151 9.09 -4.01 4.80
N ILE A 152 9.03 -5.29 5.18
CA ILE A 152 9.78 -5.84 6.32
C ILE A 152 11.28 -5.63 6.10
N SER A 153 11.80 -5.97 4.92
CA SER A 153 13.23 -5.81 4.61
C SER A 153 13.68 -4.35 4.71
N VAL A 154 12.86 -3.40 4.25
CA VAL A 154 13.11 -1.96 4.39
C VAL A 154 13.08 -1.53 5.86
N SER A 155 12.16 -2.07 6.66
CA SER A 155 12.08 -1.79 8.10
C SER A 155 13.38 -2.15 8.83
N TYR A 156 14.01 -3.29 8.47
CA TYR A 156 15.29 -3.71 9.05
C TYR A 156 16.46 -2.78 8.68
N THR A 157 16.36 -2.06 7.58
CA THR A 157 17.49 -1.27 7.08
C THR A 157 17.37 0.22 7.35
N HIS A 158 16.15 0.78 7.40
CA HIS A 158 15.97 2.24 7.29
C HIS A 158 15.00 2.87 8.30
N LEU A 159 14.05 2.14 8.89
CA LEU A 159 12.99 2.76 9.69
C LEU A 159 13.33 2.84 11.18
N ARG A 160 13.15 4.02 11.75
CA ARG A 160 13.05 4.24 13.19
C ARG A 160 11.57 4.18 13.56
N ALA A 161 11.15 3.20 14.36
CA ALA A 161 9.84 3.26 14.97
C ALA A 161 9.83 4.44 15.96
N HIS A 162 8.84 5.29 15.84
CA HIS A 162 8.65 6.40 16.76
C HIS A 162 8.36 5.82 18.14
N GLU A 163 9.26 6.01 19.10
CA GLU A 163 8.94 5.76 20.51
C GLU A 163 7.86 6.78 20.89
N THR A 164 6.60 6.34 20.94
CA THR A 164 5.55 7.04 21.65
C THR A 164 5.90 6.97 23.13
N ARG A 165 6.37 8.10 23.68
CA ARG A 165 6.45 8.31 25.12
C ARG A 165 5.07 8.51 25.70
#